data_2787197c785226369ce0068a0bee68f8
#
_entry.id   2787197c785226369ce0068a0bee68f8
#
_cell.length_a   1.000
_cell.length_b   1.000
_cell.length_c   1.000
_cell.angle_alpha   90.00
_cell.angle_beta   90.00
_cell.angle_gamma   90.00
#
_symmetry.space_group_name_H-M   'P 1'
#
loop_
_entity.id
_entity.type
_entity.pdbx_description
1 polymer ?
#
loop_
_entity_poly.entity_id
_entity_poly.type
_entity_poly.pdbx_seq_one_letter_code
_entity_poly.pdbx_strand_id
1 'polypeptide(L)'
;MSVLRPRPARMTGLLVTTTALTAGLVNAGTAQAVTGPESPAGRHSSVVKLNIGDEANSRACTGTLVDASWVLTAASCFATTPGQTVPAGKPALKTIATLSDDKAVEVAEIAPRTDRDVVLARLATPATGLTGVKRATTAPTAGADTTAAGFGRTKTEWVPAKPHTGAFTVTAADATTLAITGKGTDSLCKGDTGGPLLNAAGELVAVNSRSWQGGCLGTNPTETRTGAVSARVDDLREWIDGYRSRALGWKTQALVQSGSSLYQGVRMPDGSWTDFTDVQAKAGSLNGIRSSAAVGMNGDTHVLAVSNSGGLFHTVRKQDGTWGTFGDVFSQAATLGNLTQVSATNTGWDLHVIAVADGKAFHTVRTADGQWSKFKDISSGSVGNVTAAATASVRGELQVALVSGGKAYHSIRQTNGNWLGWGNVAQAAGNTGPISAISAAGSGDEAHFVIATDNGARQHHTIRNFNGTWAPFGELKDVLGTVTAKSVSAAAVNGEVQVAVTTADGKVLHTTRHADRTWDSPAPVALQGLPAAPGHLAMTPTWNG
;
A
#
# COMPACT_ATOMS: atom_id res chain seq x y z
N MET A 1 -42.56 -71.92 -40.17
CA MET A 1 -43.67 -72.75 -39.66
C MET A 1 -44.19 -72.11 -38.42
N SER A 2 -45.28 -71.45 -38.56
CA SER A 2 -46.62 -71.68 -37.95
C SER A 2 -46.61 -71.39 -36.44
N VAL A 3 -47.13 -70.30 -36.07
CA VAL A 3 -48.53 -69.97 -35.69
C VAL A 3 -48.89 -70.40 -34.28
N LEU A 4 -49.21 -69.45 -33.40
CA LEU A 4 -50.51 -69.15 -32.89
C LEU A 4 -50.56 -68.22 -31.70
N ARG A 5 -51.32 -67.14 -31.78
CA ARG A 5 -51.94 -66.43 -30.65
C ARG A 5 -53.10 -67.22 -30.09
N PRO A 6 -53.52 -67.01 -28.85
CA PRO A 6 -54.79 -66.33 -28.65
C PRO A 6 -54.89 -65.35 -27.50
N ARG A 7 -55.94 -64.57 -27.57
CA ARG A 7 -56.52 -63.53 -26.71
C ARG A 7 -57.40 -64.15 -25.59
N PRO A 8 -58.15 -63.33 -24.81
CA PRO A 8 -57.84 -62.65 -23.53
C PRO A 8 -58.83 -63.13 -22.44
N ALA A 9 -58.54 -62.71 -21.21
CA ALA A 9 -59.53 -62.78 -20.14
C ALA A 9 -59.55 -61.51 -19.31
N ARG A 10 -60.70 -60.90 -19.22
CA ARG A 10 -61.09 -59.84 -18.31
C ARG A 10 -61.30 -60.44 -16.91
N MET A 11 -60.84 -59.71 -15.87
CA MET A 11 -61.46 -59.76 -14.54
C MET A 11 -61.21 -58.48 -13.77
N THR A 12 -62.18 -57.79 -13.54
CA THR A 12 -62.81 -57.04 -12.42
C THR A 12 -61.92 -56.62 -11.26
N GLY A 13 -62.07 -55.38 -10.94
CA GLY A 13 -61.46 -54.53 -10.00
C GLY A 13 -61.45 -54.94 -8.54
N LEU A 14 -60.47 -54.37 -7.87
CA LEU A 14 -60.49 -54.10 -6.42
C LEU A 14 -59.85 -52.76 -6.16
N LEU A 15 -60.63 -51.80 -5.67
CA LEU A 15 -60.20 -50.51 -5.17
C LEU A 15 -59.45 -50.77 -3.89
N VAL A 16 -58.13 -50.48 -3.91
CA VAL A 16 -57.34 -50.34 -2.68
C VAL A 16 -56.93 -48.89 -2.57
N THR A 17 -57.52 -48.18 -1.60
CA THR A 17 -57.11 -46.85 -1.17
C THR A 17 -55.75 -46.92 -0.49
N THR A 18 -54.69 -46.55 -1.20
CA THR A 18 -53.39 -46.32 -0.62
C THR A 18 -53.34 -44.90 -0.10
N THR A 19 -53.38 -44.69 1.22
CA THR A 19 -52.99 -43.49 1.94
C THR A 19 -51.52 -43.21 1.63
N ALA A 20 -51.28 -42.14 0.86
CA ALA A 20 -49.96 -41.64 0.63
C ALA A 20 -49.41 -41.02 1.95
N LEU A 21 -48.52 -41.75 2.65
CA LEU A 21 -47.61 -41.13 3.61
C LEU A 21 -46.67 -40.23 2.81
N THR A 22 -46.92 -38.92 2.83
CA THR A 22 -45.88 -37.92 2.52
C THR A 22 -44.84 -38.00 3.61
N ALA A 23 -43.76 -38.77 3.37
CA ALA A 23 -42.52 -38.65 4.12
C ALA A 23 -41.99 -37.22 3.84
N GLY A 24 -42.16 -36.32 4.80
CA GLY A 24 -41.47 -35.05 4.80
C GLY A 24 -39.97 -35.33 4.71
N LEU A 25 -39.39 -34.95 3.59
CA LEU A 25 -37.94 -34.74 3.48
C LEU A 25 -37.57 -33.68 4.51
N VAL A 26 -37.19 -34.11 5.68
CA VAL A 26 -36.45 -33.25 6.61
C VAL A 26 -35.18 -32.90 5.85
N ASN A 27 -35.10 -31.65 5.34
CA ASN A 27 -33.84 -31.07 4.92
C ASN A 27 -32.92 -31.15 6.14
N ALA A 28 -32.07 -32.15 6.18
CA ALA A 28 -30.92 -32.18 7.07
C ALA A 28 -30.06 -30.98 6.63
N GLY A 29 -30.22 -29.85 7.33
CA GLY A 29 -29.37 -28.69 7.14
C GLY A 29 -27.93 -29.14 7.22
N THR A 30 -27.16 -28.86 6.20
CA THR A 30 -25.72 -29.11 6.14
C THR A 30 -25.08 -28.52 7.38
N ALA A 31 -24.40 -29.33 8.14
CA ALA A 31 -23.65 -28.89 9.33
C ALA A 31 -22.50 -27.97 8.91
N GLN A 32 -22.29 -26.89 9.68
CA GLN A 32 -21.47 -25.74 9.27
C GLN A 32 -20.44 -25.39 10.35
N ALA A 33 -19.21 -24.94 9.92
CA ALA A 33 -18.07 -24.49 10.77
C ALA A 33 -17.89 -22.97 10.70
N VAL A 34 -17.05 -22.28 11.61
CA VAL A 34 -17.67 -21.14 12.27
C VAL A 34 -19.12 -21.52 12.24
N THR A 35 -19.76 -22.11 13.00
CA THR A 35 -20.96 -22.93 12.76
C THR A 35 -21.89 -22.54 11.56
N GLY A 36 -21.32 -21.83 10.54
CA GLY A 36 -21.89 -21.39 9.26
C GLY A 36 -21.40 -22.18 8.02
N PRO A 37 -21.81 -21.86 6.75
CA PRO A 37 -21.46 -22.62 5.55
C PRO A 37 -19.99 -22.52 5.17
N GLU A 38 -19.48 -23.52 4.44
CA GLU A 38 -18.21 -23.43 3.73
C GLU A 38 -18.21 -22.16 2.86
N SER A 39 -17.11 -21.41 2.91
CA SER A 39 -16.95 -20.20 2.10
C SER A 39 -16.94 -20.57 0.61
N PRO A 40 -17.73 -19.87 -0.23
CA PRO A 40 -17.64 -20.08 -1.67
C PRO A 40 -16.20 -19.89 -2.17
N ALA A 41 -15.78 -20.71 -3.13
CA ALA A 41 -14.45 -20.67 -3.70
C ALA A 41 -14.05 -19.23 -4.12
N GLY A 42 -12.88 -18.78 -3.70
CA GLY A 42 -12.30 -17.45 -4.01
C GLY A 42 -12.88 -16.28 -3.22
N ARG A 43 -13.99 -16.42 -2.48
CA ARG A 43 -14.62 -15.28 -1.77
C ARG A 43 -13.80 -14.73 -0.60
N HIS A 44 -13.08 -15.59 0.10
CA HIS A 44 -12.24 -15.23 1.24
C HIS A 44 -10.79 -15.69 1.00
N SER A 45 -10.25 -15.39 -0.18
CA SER A 45 -8.89 -15.79 -0.59
C SER A 45 -7.77 -15.19 0.28
N SER A 46 -8.07 -14.14 1.05
CA SER A 46 -7.13 -13.59 2.03
C SER A 46 -7.09 -14.36 3.35
N VAL A 47 -8.02 -15.29 3.61
CA VAL A 47 -8.05 -16.06 4.87
C VAL A 47 -7.03 -17.20 4.79
N VAL A 48 -6.21 -17.33 5.83
CA VAL A 48 -5.04 -18.21 5.91
C VAL A 48 -5.19 -19.17 7.06
N LYS A 49 -4.89 -20.46 6.83
CA LYS A 49 -4.80 -21.48 7.89
C LYS A 49 -3.41 -21.44 8.53
N LEU A 50 -3.33 -21.33 9.84
CA LEU A 50 -2.08 -21.35 10.59
C LEU A 50 -1.93 -22.65 11.37
N ASN A 51 -0.86 -23.39 11.06
CA ASN A 51 -0.43 -24.55 11.82
C ASN A 51 0.82 -24.17 12.62
N ILE A 52 0.72 -24.21 13.96
CA ILE A 52 1.75 -23.73 14.88
C ILE A 52 2.23 -24.90 15.71
N GLY A 53 3.54 -25.16 15.70
CA GLY A 53 4.17 -26.25 16.43
C GLY A 53 4.41 -27.49 15.57
N ASP A 54 4.72 -28.57 16.27
CA ASP A 54 4.96 -29.90 15.72
C ASP A 54 3.81 -30.88 16.08
N GLU A 55 3.99 -32.14 15.77
CA GLU A 55 3.01 -33.20 16.04
C GLU A 55 2.64 -33.30 17.54
N ALA A 56 3.60 -33.05 18.45
CA ALA A 56 3.38 -33.14 19.89
C ALA A 56 2.71 -31.88 20.48
N ASN A 57 2.95 -30.70 19.88
CA ASN A 57 2.52 -29.41 20.40
C ASN A 57 1.76 -28.58 19.35
N SER A 58 0.96 -29.23 18.51
CA SER A 58 0.27 -28.54 17.42
C SER A 58 -0.89 -27.68 17.91
N ARG A 59 -1.01 -26.50 17.31
CA ARG A 59 -2.14 -25.56 17.46
C ARG A 59 -2.63 -25.16 16.10
N ALA A 60 -3.94 -25.01 15.96
CA ALA A 60 -4.56 -24.46 14.77
C ALA A 60 -5.09 -23.06 15.08
N CYS A 61 -4.76 -22.11 14.22
CA CYS A 61 -5.33 -20.76 14.21
C CYS A 61 -5.70 -20.37 12.78
N THR A 62 -6.40 -19.26 12.66
CA THR A 62 -6.69 -18.61 11.39
C THR A 62 -5.94 -17.28 11.33
N GLY A 63 -5.62 -16.81 10.15
CA GLY A 63 -5.06 -15.48 9.90
C GLY A 63 -5.68 -14.85 8.66
N THR A 64 -5.27 -13.64 8.38
CA THR A 64 -5.75 -12.88 7.22
C THR A 64 -4.60 -12.16 6.55
N LEU A 65 -4.37 -12.38 5.27
CA LEU A 65 -3.43 -11.59 4.48
C LEU A 65 -3.85 -10.12 4.50
N VAL A 66 -2.96 -9.23 4.91
CA VAL A 66 -3.11 -7.77 4.81
C VAL A 66 -2.28 -7.20 3.67
N ASP A 67 -1.30 -7.95 3.19
CA ASP A 67 -0.61 -7.82 1.90
C ASP A 67 0.11 -9.14 1.53
N ALA A 68 0.87 -9.15 0.44
CA ALA A 68 1.55 -10.36 -0.02
C ALA A 68 2.56 -10.94 1.00
N SER A 69 3.09 -10.15 1.93
CA SER A 69 4.14 -10.58 2.87
C SER A 69 3.68 -10.71 4.31
N TRP A 70 2.48 -10.23 4.66
CA TRP A 70 2.03 -10.13 6.04
C TRP A 70 0.64 -10.71 6.27
N VAL A 71 0.55 -11.57 7.26
CA VAL A 71 -0.70 -12.14 7.81
C VAL A 71 -0.99 -11.46 9.14
N LEU A 72 -2.19 -10.93 9.33
CA LEU A 72 -2.70 -10.45 10.61
C LEU A 72 -3.43 -11.60 11.29
N THR A 73 -3.14 -11.81 12.60
CA THR A 73 -3.76 -12.89 13.39
C THR A 73 -3.76 -12.52 14.88
N ALA A 74 -4.20 -13.42 15.76
CA ALA A 74 -4.20 -13.20 17.19
C ALA A 74 -2.82 -13.50 17.82
N ALA A 75 -2.35 -12.64 18.72
CA ALA A 75 -1.11 -12.86 19.44
C ALA A 75 -1.17 -14.11 20.33
N SER A 76 -2.34 -14.42 20.90
CA SER A 76 -2.60 -15.61 21.69
C SER A 76 -2.33 -16.93 20.96
N CYS A 77 -2.34 -16.94 19.61
CA CYS A 77 -1.93 -18.08 18.81
C CYS A 77 -0.48 -18.49 19.06
N PHE A 78 0.40 -17.54 19.36
CA PHE A 78 1.83 -17.74 19.58
C PHE A 78 2.23 -17.82 21.06
N ALA A 79 1.31 -17.51 21.98
CA ALA A 79 1.57 -17.61 23.41
C ALA A 79 1.71 -19.06 23.84
N THR A 80 2.71 -19.40 24.67
CA THR A 80 2.88 -20.76 25.19
C THR A 80 1.89 -21.10 26.28
N THR A 81 1.46 -20.09 27.04
CA THR A 81 0.40 -20.19 28.04
C THR A 81 -0.61 -19.05 27.86
N PRO A 82 -1.91 -19.27 28.20
CA PRO A 82 -2.91 -18.23 28.12
C PRO A 82 -2.50 -16.95 28.89
N GLY A 83 -2.66 -15.79 28.25
CA GLY A 83 -2.33 -14.48 28.83
C GLY A 83 -0.85 -14.09 28.84
N GLN A 84 0.03 -14.95 28.34
CA GLN A 84 1.45 -14.63 28.22
C GLN A 84 1.70 -13.61 27.11
N THR A 85 2.59 -12.66 27.38
CA THR A 85 3.10 -11.72 26.37
C THR A 85 3.97 -12.46 25.36
N VAL A 86 3.73 -12.22 24.08
CA VAL A 86 4.48 -12.81 22.97
C VAL A 86 5.60 -11.84 22.58
N PRO A 87 6.88 -12.27 22.57
CA PRO A 87 7.98 -11.43 22.12
C PRO A 87 7.95 -11.24 20.59
N ALA A 88 8.40 -10.10 20.11
CA ALA A 88 8.63 -9.87 18.67
C ALA A 88 9.84 -10.67 18.17
N GLY A 89 9.88 -10.98 16.88
CA GLY A 89 10.96 -11.71 16.22
C GLY A 89 10.53 -13.08 15.69
N LYS A 90 11.44 -14.05 15.68
CA LYS A 90 11.12 -15.40 15.20
C LYS A 90 10.08 -16.08 16.11
N PRO A 91 9.03 -16.73 15.57
CA PRO A 91 8.09 -17.51 16.38
C PRO A 91 8.81 -18.57 17.21
N ALA A 92 8.39 -18.75 18.48
CA ALA A 92 8.96 -19.78 19.37
C ALA A 92 8.73 -21.20 18.85
N LEU A 93 7.61 -21.43 18.17
CA LEU A 93 7.27 -22.68 17.51
C LEU A 93 7.23 -22.47 16.00
N LYS A 94 7.69 -23.47 15.23
CA LYS A 94 7.58 -23.48 13.78
C LYS A 94 6.12 -23.21 13.39
N THR A 95 5.89 -22.25 12.52
CA THR A 95 4.56 -21.86 12.09
C THR A 95 4.47 -21.92 10.58
N ILE A 96 3.48 -22.62 10.07
CA ILE A 96 3.19 -22.72 8.63
C ILE A 96 1.85 -22.07 8.35
N ALA A 97 1.85 -21.15 7.42
CA ALA A 97 0.69 -20.53 6.83
C ALA A 97 0.32 -21.28 5.55
N THR A 98 -0.88 -21.87 5.49
CA THR A 98 -1.44 -22.43 4.25
C THR A 98 -2.35 -21.40 3.64
N LEU A 99 -2.00 -20.96 2.43
CA LEU A 99 -2.69 -19.93 1.65
C LEU A 99 -3.91 -20.51 0.91
N SER A 100 -4.75 -19.67 0.35
CA SER A 100 -5.95 -20.10 -0.39
C SER A 100 -5.65 -20.81 -1.73
N ASP A 101 -4.42 -20.76 -2.21
CA ASP A 101 -3.90 -21.51 -3.37
C ASP A 101 -3.16 -22.80 -2.94
N ASP A 102 -3.40 -23.26 -1.70
CA ASP A 102 -2.82 -24.45 -1.05
C ASP A 102 -1.29 -24.39 -0.85
N LYS A 103 -0.64 -23.25 -1.13
CA LYS A 103 0.77 -23.08 -0.83
C LYS A 103 1.02 -22.99 0.67
N ALA A 104 1.97 -23.76 1.16
CA ALA A 104 2.44 -23.72 2.53
C ALA A 104 3.70 -22.85 2.64
N VAL A 105 3.63 -21.79 3.43
CA VAL A 105 4.72 -20.81 3.62
C VAL A 105 5.06 -20.71 5.11
N GLU A 106 6.33 -20.74 5.46
CA GLU A 106 6.77 -20.56 6.84
C GLU A 106 6.61 -19.10 7.27
N VAL A 107 6.22 -18.90 8.54
CA VAL A 107 6.24 -17.58 9.20
C VAL A 107 7.65 -17.33 9.74
N ALA A 108 8.34 -16.34 9.21
CA ALA A 108 9.72 -16.01 9.55
C ALA A 108 9.83 -15.07 10.76
N GLU A 109 8.83 -14.22 10.99
CA GLU A 109 8.86 -13.17 12.01
C GLU A 109 7.44 -12.86 12.49
N ILE A 110 7.32 -12.48 13.75
CA ILE A 110 6.09 -11.97 14.33
C ILE A 110 6.31 -10.62 15.01
N ALA A 111 5.32 -9.74 14.91
CA ALA A 111 5.30 -8.42 15.53
C ALA A 111 3.98 -8.26 16.30
N PRO A 112 3.96 -8.60 17.61
CA PRO A 112 2.76 -8.51 18.43
C PRO A 112 2.46 -7.08 18.88
N ARG A 113 1.18 -6.81 19.12
CA ARG A 113 0.73 -5.67 19.91
C ARG A 113 0.79 -6.00 21.39
N THR A 114 0.97 -4.95 22.21
CA THR A 114 0.96 -5.09 23.68
C THR A 114 -0.37 -4.64 24.30
N ASP A 115 -1.20 -3.92 23.53
CA ASP A 115 -2.46 -3.33 23.99
C ASP A 115 -3.68 -4.20 23.67
N ARG A 116 -3.54 -5.19 22.78
CA ARG A 116 -4.62 -6.08 22.34
C ARG A 116 -4.11 -7.37 21.74
N ASP A 117 -5.00 -8.37 21.62
CA ASP A 117 -4.68 -9.69 21.07
C ASP A 117 -4.55 -9.67 19.54
N VAL A 118 -3.50 -9.02 19.03
CA VAL A 118 -3.19 -8.89 17.60
C VAL A 118 -1.69 -9.03 17.37
N VAL A 119 -1.32 -9.71 16.30
CA VAL A 119 0.06 -9.88 15.83
C VAL A 119 0.11 -9.85 14.31
N LEU A 120 1.13 -9.21 13.75
CA LEU A 120 1.53 -9.39 12.34
C LEU A 120 2.51 -10.54 12.24
N ALA A 121 2.30 -11.45 11.30
CA ALA A 121 3.15 -12.57 10.99
C ALA A 121 3.70 -12.43 9.58
N ARG A 122 5.04 -12.29 9.44
CA ARG A 122 5.70 -12.15 8.15
C ARG A 122 5.94 -13.50 7.51
N LEU A 123 5.49 -13.67 6.28
CA LEU A 123 5.75 -14.85 5.46
C LEU A 123 7.21 -14.86 5.01
N ALA A 124 7.85 -16.04 5.00
CA ALA A 124 9.22 -16.23 4.51
C ALA A 124 9.34 -15.94 3.00
N THR A 125 8.28 -16.20 2.24
CA THR A 125 8.14 -15.85 0.83
C THR A 125 6.79 -15.18 0.60
N PRO A 126 6.70 -14.16 -0.26
CA PRO A 126 5.44 -13.47 -0.53
C PRO A 126 4.38 -14.38 -1.15
N ALA A 127 3.13 -14.16 -0.78
CA ALA A 127 1.93 -14.79 -1.35
C ALA A 127 1.58 -14.14 -2.70
N THR A 128 2.37 -14.40 -3.74
CA THR A 128 2.18 -13.80 -5.06
C THR A 128 0.85 -14.23 -5.70
N GLY A 129 0.14 -13.28 -6.31
CA GLY A 129 -1.15 -13.53 -6.95
C GLY A 129 -2.37 -13.50 -5.99
N LEU A 130 -2.15 -13.36 -4.68
CA LEU A 130 -3.21 -13.18 -3.70
C LEU A 130 -3.28 -11.71 -3.24
N THR A 131 -4.50 -11.22 -3.09
CA THR A 131 -4.75 -9.84 -2.64
C THR A 131 -5.05 -9.84 -1.14
N GLY A 132 -4.40 -8.94 -0.39
CA GLY A 132 -4.69 -8.70 1.02
C GLY A 132 -6.11 -8.13 1.21
N VAL A 133 -6.69 -8.40 2.38
CA VAL A 133 -8.02 -7.86 2.75
C VAL A 133 -7.99 -6.34 2.84
N LYS A 134 -9.06 -5.69 2.40
CA LYS A 134 -9.26 -4.25 2.67
C LYS A 134 -9.49 -4.04 4.16
N ARG A 135 -8.96 -2.97 4.71
CA ARG A 135 -9.07 -2.62 6.13
C ARG A 135 -10.08 -1.50 6.32
N ALA A 136 -11.01 -1.66 7.25
CA ALA A 136 -11.93 -0.60 7.64
C ALA A 136 -11.19 0.60 8.24
N THR A 137 -11.79 1.77 8.15
CA THR A 137 -11.27 3.03 8.72
C THR A 137 -12.02 3.47 9.97
N THR A 138 -13.13 2.79 10.27
CA THR A 138 -14.00 3.12 11.40
C THR A 138 -14.45 1.87 12.12
N ALA A 139 -14.59 1.96 13.44
CA ALA A 139 -15.15 0.89 14.23
C ALA A 139 -16.62 0.64 13.87
N PRO A 140 -17.07 -0.62 13.84
CA PRO A 140 -18.49 -0.90 13.78
C PRO A 140 -19.17 -0.51 15.11
N THR A 141 -20.40 -0.03 15.03
CA THR A 141 -21.23 0.31 16.20
C THR A 141 -22.02 -0.91 16.68
N ALA A 142 -22.52 -0.85 17.91
CA ALA A 142 -23.47 -1.85 18.40
C ALA A 142 -24.69 -1.97 17.47
N GLY A 143 -25.12 -3.20 17.20
CA GLY A 143 -26.16 -3.54 16.24
C GLY A 143 -25.64 -3.78 14.82
N ALA A 144 -24.38 -3.47 14.51
CA ALA A 144 -23.83 -3.70 13.19
C ALA A 144 -23.66 -5.21 12.88
N ASP A 145 -23.99 -5.59 11.66
CA ASP A 145 -23.80 -6.94 11.15
C ASP A 145 -22.38 -7.14 10.65
N THR A 146 -21.81 -8.30 10.98
CA THR A 146 -20.46 -8.68 10.62
C THR A 146 -20.41 -10.15 10.19
N THR A 147 -19.38 -10.52 9.45
CA THR A 147 -19.11 -11.90 9.04
C THR A 147 -17.73 -12.30 9.54
N ALA A 148 -17.64 -13.42 10.26
CA ALA A 148 -16.37 -14.06 10.57
C ALA A 148 -16.05 -15.14 9.56
N ALA A 149 -14.76 -15.38 9.29
CA ALA A 149 -14.30 -16.48 8.48
C ALA A 149 -13.12 -17.19 9.16
N GLY A 150 -13.01 -18.53 9.02
CA GLY A 150 -11.96 -19.27 9.67
C GLY A 150 -11.89 -20.74 9.31
N PHE A 151 -10.81 -21.38 9.80
CA PHE A 151 -10.52 -22.80 9.66
C PHE A 151 -10.72 -23.56 10.99
N GLY A 152 -11.51 -22.99 11.90
CA GLY A 152 -11.84 -23.60 13.17
C GLY A 152 -12.68 -24.85 13.02
N ARG A 153 -12.87 -25.56 14.14
CA ARG A 153 -13.78 -26.70 14.20
C ARG A 153 -15.19 -26.30 13.78
N THR A 154 -15.92 -27.27 13.25
CA THR A 154 -17.33 -27.10 12.93
C THR A 154 -18.20 -27.82 13.99
N LYS A 155 -19.46 -28.01 13.66
CA LYS A 155 -20.32 -28.94 14.43
C LYS A 155 -19.95 -30.42 14.18
N THR A 156 -19.28 -30.70 13.06
CA THR A 156 -19.05 -32.09 12.58
C THR A 156 -17.60 -32.36 12.18
N GLU A 157 -16.80 -31.32 11.91
CA GLU A 157 -15.41 -31.48 11.48
C GLU A 157 -14.44 -30.91 12.52
N TRP A 158 -13.37 -31.64 12.80
CA TRP A 158 -12.30 -31.22 13.69
C TRP A 158 -11.32 -30.25 13.04
N VAL A 159 -11.02 -30.44 11.77
CA VAL A 159 -10.02 -29.67 11.01
C VAL A 159 -10.52 -29.47 9.58
N PRO A 160 -11.34 -28.47 9.33
CA PRO A 160 -11.83 -28.18 7.97
C PRO A 160 -10.70 -27.94 6.98
N ALA A 161 -10.88 -28.43 5.76
CA ALA A 161 -9.94 -28.20 4.66
C ALA A 161 -10.10 -26.80 4.07
N LYS A 162 -11.33 -26.23 4.11
CA LYS A 162 -11.68 -24.91 3.59
C LYS A 162 -12.18 -23.99 4.69
N PRO A 163 -12.06 -22.67 4.52
CA PRO A 163 -12.60 -21.74 5.49
C PRO A 163 -14.12 -21.76 5.49
N HIS A 164 -14.71 -21.57 6.65
CA HIS A 164 -16.15 -21.42 6.85
C HIS A 164 -16.48 -19.98 7.28
N THR A 165 -17.73 -19.59 7.16
CA THR A 165 -18.19 -18.26 7.50
C THR A 165 -19.37 -18.32 8.48
N GLY A 166 -19.49 -17.32 9.35
CA GLY A 166 -20.63 -17.15 10.23
C GLY A 166 -21.03 -15.68 10.34
N ALA A 167 -22.33 -15.46 10.57
CA ALA A 167 -22.90 -14.15 10.74
C ALA A 167 -22.95 -13.77 12.24
N PHE A 168 -22.53 -12.55 12.55
CA PHE A 168 -22.50 -12.04 13.92
C PHE A 168 -23.09 -10.62 13.98
N THR A 169 -23.59 -10.26 15.15
CA THR A 169 -23.99 -8.88 15.47
C THR A 169 -23.05 -8.34 16.53
N VAL A 170 -22.54 -7.12 16.34
CA VAL A 170 -21.76 -6.41 17.35
C VAL A 170 -22.68 -6.02 18.50
N THR A 171 -22.36 -6.44 19.72
CA THR A 171 -23.15 -6.12 20.93
C THR A 171 -22.56 -4.97 21.72
N ALA A 172 -21.23 -4.80 21.68
CA ALA A 172 -20.52 -3.67 22.27
C ALA A 172 -19.20 -3.42 21.54
N ALA A 173 -18.74 -2.17 21.55
CA ALA A 173 -17.45 -1.75 21.00
C ALA A 173 -16.71 -0.92 22.07
N ASP A 174 -15.55 -1.45 22.49
CA ASP A 174 -14.62 -0.77 23.39
C ASP A 174 -13.44 -0.17 22.59
N ALA A 175 -12.51 0.48 23.28
CA ALA A 175 -11.34 1.09 22.63
C ALA A 175 -10.51 0.08 21.79
N THR A 176 -10.38 -1.19 22.25
CA THR A 176 -9.51 -2.20 21.63
C THR A 176 -10.25 -3.49 21.26
N THR A 177 -11.52 -3.65 21.64
CA THR A 177 -12.28 -4.90 21.46
C THR A 177 -13.68 -4.66 20.94
N LEU A 178 -14.24 -5.68 20.29
CA LEU A 178 -15.65 -5.82 19.95
C LEU A 178 -16.19 -7.05 20.67
N ALA A 179 -17.30 -6.90 21.39
CA ALA A 179 -18.13 -8.02 21.78
C ALA A 179 -19.12 -8.34 20.66
N ILE A 180 -19.19 -9.61 20.27
CA ILE A 180 -20.07 -10.07 19.18
C ILE A 180 -20.89 -11.26 19.63
N THR A 181 -22.07 -11.45 19.04
CA THR A 181 -22.92 -12.62 19.26
C THR A 181 -23.31 -13.22 17.91
N GLY A 182 -23.23 -14.54 17.80
CA GLY A 182 -23.61 -15.24 16.59
C GLY A 182 -25.10 -15.10 16.28
N LYS A 183 -25.43 -14.98 15.01
CA LYS A 183 -26.81 -15.03 14.54
C LYS A 183 -27.28 -16.49 14.46
N GLY A 184 -28.44 -16.74 15.05
CA GLY A 184 -28.94 -18.11 15.15
C GLY A 184 -28.00 -19.00 15.97
N THR A 185 -27.39 -19.98 15.34
CA THR A 185 -26.46 -20.93 15.98
C THR A 185 -25.01 -20.72 15.56
N ASP A 186 -24.69 -19.60 14.90
CA ASP A 186 -23.31 -19.29 14.47
C ASP A 186 -22.43 -19.00 15.68
N SER A 187 -21.25 -19.60 15.73
CA SER A 187 -20.31 -19.48 16.84
C SER A 187 -18.87 -19.56 16.33
N LEU A 188 -17.95 -18.85 16.98
CA LEU A 188 -16.52 -19.03 16.77
C LEU A 188 -16.03 -20.24 17.54
N CYS A 189 -15.29 -21.13 16.91
CA CYS A 189 -14.78 -22.37 17.47
C CYS A 189 -13.24 -22.37 17.61
N LYS A 190 -12.68 -23.39 18.27
CA LYS A 190 -11.21 -23.58 18.33
C LYS A 190 -10.65 -23.68 16.92
N GLY A 191 -9.65 -22.85 16.61
CA GLY A 191 -9.05 -22.73 15.29
C GLY A 191 -9.50 -21.46 14.54
N ASP A 192 -10.63 -20.81 14.91
CA ASP A 192 -11.05 -19.54 14.34
C ASP A 192 -10.34 -18.33 14.97
N THR A 193 -9.66 -18.52 16.10
CA THR A 193 -8.81 -17.50 16.71
C THR A 193 -7.81 -16.97 15.68
N GLY A 194 -7.72 -15.66 15.57
CA GLY A 194 -6.88 -14.97 14.58
C GLY A 194 -7.54 -14.73 13.22
N GLY A 195 -8.69 -15.32 12.95
CA GLY A 195 -9.47 -15.10 11.73
C GLY A 195 -10.11 -13.72 11.67
N PRO A 196 -10.49 -13.27 10.47
CA PRO A 196 -11.08 -11.94 10.28
C PRO A 196 -12.52 -11.85 10.80
N LEU A 197 -12.87 -10.68 11.31
CA LEU A 197 -14.22 -10.17 11.41
C LEU A 197 -14.38 -9.07 10.35
N LEU A 198 -15.32 -9.24 9.43
CA LEU A 198 -15.52 -8.37 8.28
C LEU A 198 -16.83 -7.60 8.41
N ASN A 199 -16.86 -6.33 7.98
CA ASN A 199 -18.09 -5.55 7.84
C ASN A 199 -18.88 -5.97 6.58
N ALA A 200 -20.04 -5.34 6.34
CA ALA A 200 -20.88 -5.63 5.16
C ALA A 200 -20.20 -5.32 3.82
N ALA A 201 -19.19 -4.44 3.79
CA ALA A 201 -18.38 -4.15 2.61
C ALA A 201 -17.24 -5.16 2.39
N GLY A 202 -17.09 -6.15 3.29
CA GLY A 202 -15.99 -7.12 3.25
C GLY A 202 -14.65 -6.58 3.76
N GLU A 203 -14.66 -5.46 4.50
CA GLU A 203 -13.46 -4.87 5.07
C GLU A 203 -13.19 -5.39 6.47
N LEU A 204 -11.93 -5.61 6.80
CA LEU A 204 -11.48 -6.12 8.08
C LEU A 204 -11.68 -5.07 9.18
N VAL A 205 -12.49 -5.39 10.19
CA VAL A 205 -12.76 -4.52 11.36
C VAL A 205 -12.12 -5.05 12.64
N ALA A 206 -11.95 -6.38 12.77
CA ALA A 206 -11.34 -6.99 13.95
C ALA A 206 -10.74 -8.37 13.63
N VAL A 207 -9.94 -8.87 14.55
CA VAL A 207 -9.37 -10.22 14.58
C VAL A 207 -10.04 -11.01 15.70
N ASN A 208 -10.56 -12.20 15.40
CA ASN A 208 -11.21 -13.06 16.39
C ASN A 208 -10.21 -13.51 17.47
N SER A 209 -10.56 -13.32 18.74
CA SER A 209 -9.68 -13.60 19.88
C SER A 209 -10.18 -14.79 20.71
N ARG A 210 -11.36 -14.71 21.29
CA ARG A 210 -11.92 -15.74 22.19
C ARG A 210 -13.43 -15.85 22.06
N SER A 211 -13.98 -17.04 22.39
CA SER A 211 -15.41 -17.33 22.31
C SER A 211 -15.85 -18.33 23.36
N TRP A 212 -17.16 -18.42 23.59
CA TRP A 212 -17.77 -19.48 24.42
C TRP A 212 -17.86 -20.83 23.70
N GLN A 213 -17.76 -20.86 22.38
CA GLN A 213 -17.74 -22.08 21.54
C GLN A 213 -19.03 -22.92 21.62
N GLY A 214 -20.18 -22.31 21.90
CA GLY A 214 -21.46 -23.02 21.94
C GLY A 214 -21.78 -23.72 20.64
N GLY A 215 -22.08 -25.02 20.69
CA GLY A 215 -22.38 -25.85 19.53
C GLY A 215 -21.17 -26.32 18.71
N CYS A 216 -19.93 -25.98 19.09
CA CYS A 216 -18.72 -26.46 18.43
C CYS A 216 -18.41 -27.94 18.78
N LEU A 217 -17.85 -28.69 17.83
CA LEU A 217 -17.44 -30.07 18.05
C LEU A 217 -16.42 -30.18 19.22
N GLY A 218 -16.68 -31.07 20.15
CA GLY A 218 -15.85 -31.29 21.34
C GLY A 218 -16.00 -30.24 22.44
N THR A 219 -17.00 -29.36 22.36
CA THR A 219 -17.46 -28.51 23.47
C THR A 219 -18.55 -29.22 24.25
N ASN A 220 -18.71 -28.90 25.56
CA ASN A 220 -19.77 -29.46 26.38
C ASN A 220 -21.13 -29.20 25.66
N PRO A 221 -21.95 -30.24 25.44
CA PRO A 221 -23.24 -30.10 24.78
C PRO A 221 -24.22 -29.12 25.43
N THR A 222 -24.04 -28.79 26.71
CA THR A 222 -24.83 -27.79 27.44
C THR A 222 -24.36 -26.37 27.22
N GLU A 223 -23.18 -26.17 26.60
CA GLU A 223 -22.72 -24.84 26.23
C GLU A 223 -23.42 -24.36 24.96
N THR A 224 -24.29 -23.38 25.10
CA THR A 224 -25.10 -22.83 23.99
C THR A 224 -24.78 -21.38 23.67
N ARG A 225 -23.87 -20.75 24.45
CA ARG A 225 -23.52 -19.34 24.25
C ARG A 225 -22.69 -19.15 22.98
N THR A 226 -23.12 -18.25 22.11
CA THR A 226 -22.45 -17.92 20.84
C THR A 226 -21.63 -16.62 20.90
N GLY A 227 -21.58 -16.01 22.10
CA GLY A 227 -20.83 -14.78 22.30
C GLY A 227 -19.33 -14.96 22.11
N ALA A 228 -18.68 -13.93 21.59
CA ALA A 228 -17.24 -13.91 21.35
C ALA A 228 -16.69 -12.48 21.53
N VAL A 229 -15.35 -12.40 21.61
CA VAL A 229 -14.62 -11.13 21.65
C VAL A 229 -13.59 -11.14 20.53
N SER A 230 -13.57 -10.06 19.75
CA SER A 230 -12.59 -9.83 18.68
C SER A 230 -11.80 -8.56 18.99
N ALA A 231 -10.49 -8.55 18.67
CA ALA A 231 -9.62 -7.41 18.83
C ALA A 231 -9.77 -6.46 17.64
N ARG A 232 -10.07 -5.20 17.89
CA ARG A 232 -10.25 -4.16 16.85
C ARG A 232 -8.98 -3.90 16.09
N VAL A 233 -9.09 -3.60 14.78
CA VAL A 233 -7.95 -3.28 13.92
C VAL A 233 -8.18 -2.06 13.01
N ASP A 234 -9.35 -1.43 13.07
CA ASP A 234 -9.68 -0.23 12.29
C ASP A 234 -8.77 0.96 12.60
N ASP A 235 -8.25 1.06 13.81
CA ASP A 235 -7.29 2.07 14.28
C ASP A 235 -5.80 1.65 14.12
N LEU A 236 -5.51 0.45 13.61
CA LEU A 236 -4.14 -0.09 13.48
C LEU A 236 -3.53 0.08 12.08
N ARG A 237 -4.17 0.81 11.20
CA ARG A 237 -3.74 0.94 9.79
C ARG A 237 -2.30 1.43 9.66
N GLU A 238 -1.95 2.48 10.40
CA GLU A 238 -0.59 3.04 10.39
C GLU A 238 0.44 2.04 10.91
N TRP A 239 0.13 1.30 11.97
CA TRP A 239 1.02 0.27 12.49
C TRP A 239 1.24 -0.87 11.48
N ILE A 240 0.16 -1.35 10.84
CA ILE A 240 0.22 -2.38 9.79
C ILE A 240 1.08 -1.86 8.62
N ASP A 241 0.83 -0.64 8.15
CA ASP A 241 1.55 -0.06 7.01
C ASP A 241 3.02 0.21 7.34
N GLY A 242 3.34 0.53 8.58
CA GLY A 242 4.72 0.61 9.07
C GLY A 242 5.49 -0.71 8.86
N TYR A 243 4.88 -1.85 9.18
CA TYR A 243 5.49 -3.16 8.92
C TYR A 243 5.47 -3.53 7.43
N ARG A 244 4.38 -3.28 6.73
CA ARG A 244 4.30 -3.51 5.27
C ARG A 244 5.40 -2.77 4.53
N SER A 245 5.66 -1.53 4.88
CA SER A 245 6.69 -0.70 4.23
C SER A 245 8.12 -1.21 4.43
N ARG A 246 8.35 -2.17 5.33
CA ARG A 246 9.65 -2.86 5.50
C ARG A 246 9.85 -4.05 4.55
N ALA A 247 8.87 -4.39 3.70
CA ALA A 247 9.00 -5.46 2.71
C ALA A 247 10.28 -5.29 1.88
N LEU A 248 10.94 -6.39 1.51
CA LEU A 248 12.12 -6.37 0.65
C LEU A 248 11.76 -5.89 -0.76
N GLY A 249 12.74 -5.37 -1.47
CA GLY A 249 12.60 -4.96 -2.87
C GLY A 249 12.39 -3.46 -3.08
N TRP A 250 12.18 -3.11 -4.34
CA TRP A 250 11.98 -1.73 -4.77
C TRP A 250 10.61 -1.19 -4.39
N LYS A 251 10.57 0.04 -3.90
CA LYS A 251 9.35 0.78 -3.54
C LYS A 251 9.40 2.19 -4.10
N THR A 252 8.24 2.79 -4.26
CA THR A 252 8.12 4.22 -4.59
C THR A 252 7.62 4.95 -3.36
N GLN A 253 8.40 5.88 -2.86
CA GLN A 253 7.95 6.85 -1.86
C GLN A 253 7.25 7.99 -2.60
N ALA A 254 6.07 8.37 -2.16
CA ALA A 254 5.33 9.50 -2.69
C ALA A 254 5.05 10.51 -1.58
N LEU A 255 5.39 11.76 -1.81
CA LEU A 255 5.03 12.90 -0.98
C LEU A 255 3.92 13.67 -1.67
N VAL A 256 2.80 13.87 -1.00
CA VAL A 256 1.64 14.61 -1.53
C VAL A 256 1.31 15.75 -0.58
N GLN A 257 1.31 16.97 -1.09
CA GLN A 257 0.77 18.11 -0.36
C GLN A 257 -0.75 18.00 -0.30
N SER A 258 -1.35 18.12 0.87
CA SER A 258 -2.79 18.18 1.06
C SER A 258 -3.11 19.21 2.14
N GLY A 259 -3.88 20.23 1.77
CA GLY A 259 -4.04 21.42 2.61
C GLY A 259 -2.69 22.13 2.86
N SER A 260 -2.35 22.37 4.13
CA SER A 260 -1.09 22.97 4.56
C SER A 260 -0.03 21.94 4.96
N SER A 261 -0.34 20.64 4.91
CA SER A 261 0.55 19.55 5.34
C SER A 261 1.09 18.74 4.16
N LEU A 262 2.15 17.99 4.44
CA LEU A 262 2.78 17.03 3.54
C LEU A 262 2.49 15.61 4.04
N TYR A 263 2.00 14.78 3.15
CA TYR A 263 1.64 13.38 3.43
C TYR A 263 2.56 12.44 2.66
N GLN A 264 2.93 11.35 3.28
CA GLN A 264 3.79 10.33 2.69
C GLN A 264 3.03 9.01 2.57
N GLY A 265 3.04 8.42 1.38
CA GLY A 265 2.57 7.07 1.07
C GLY A 265 3.66 6.26 0.37
N VAL A 266 3.55 4.95 0.41
CA VAL A 266 4.51 4.02 -0.23
C VAL A 266 3.76 3.12 -1.21
N ARG A 267 4.24 3.09 -2.45
CA ARG A 267 3.84 2.04 -3.40
C ARG A 267 4.73 0.83 -3.18
N MET A 268 4.10 -0.28 -2.84
CA MET A 268 4.74 -1.53 -2.53
C MET A 268 5.18 -2.28 -3.80
N PRO A 269 6.07 -3.30 -3.70
CA PRO A 269 6.51 -4.10 -4.85
C PRO A 269 5.36 -4.79 -5.60
N ASP A 270 4.25 -5.10 -4.92
CA ASP A 270 3.04 -5.68 -5.50
C ASP A 270 2.12 -4.65 -6.18
N GLY A 271 2.53 -3.39 -6.23
CA GLY A 271 1.77 -2.29 -6.80
C GLY A 271 0.73 -1.66 -5.87
N SER A 272 0.46 -2.22 -4.71
CA SER A 272 -0.45 -1.64 -3.72
C SER A 272 0.14 -0.41 -3.06
N TRP A 273 -0.72 0.48 -2.53
CA TRP A 273 -0.31 1.66 -1.79
C TRP A 273 -0.59 1.50 -0.30
N THR A 274 0.29 2.05 0.54
CA THR A 274 -0.02 2.30 1.96
C THR A 274 -0.97 3.50 2.05
N ASP A 275 -1.54 3.71 3.24
CA ASP A 275 -2.20 4.98 3.52
C ASP A 275 -1.19 6.13 3.54
N PHE A 276 -1.68 7.34 3.24
CA PHE A 276 -0.89 8.56 3.35
C PHE A 276 -0.93 9.08 4.79
N THR A 277 0.25 9.25 5.39
CA THR A 277 0.42 9.71 6.77
C THR A 277 1.03 11.10 6.82
N ASP A 278 0.62 11.92 7.79
CA ASP A 278 1.10 13.31 7.94
C ASP A 278 2.57 13.32 8.37
N VAL A 279 3.44 13.85 7.49
CA VAL A 279 4.88 14.00 7.75
C VAL A 279 5.15 14.99 8.86
N GLN A 280 4.38 16.08 8.95
CA GLN A 280 4.57 17.08 10.00
C GLN A 280 4.20 16.56 11.39
N ALA A 281 3.22 15.66 11.48
CA ALA A 281 2.89 14.97 12.73
C ALA A 281 4.03 14.07 13.24
N LYS A 282 4.92 13.61 12.34
CA LYS A 282 6.07 12.73 12.67
C LYS A 282 7.37 13.51 12.82
N ALA A 283 7.63 14.48 11.96
CA ALA A 283 8.90 15.18 11.85
C ALA A 283 8.89 16.60 12.45
N GLY A 284 7.74 17.10 12.87
CA GLY A 284 7.54 18.44 13.41
C GLY A 284 6.85 19.41 12.45
N SER A 285 6.10 20.36 13.00
CA SER A 285 5.30 21.33 12.22
C SER A 285 6.18 22.42 11.60
N LEU A 286 5.87 22.78 10.34
CA LEU A 286 6.52 23.86 9.58
C LEU A 286 5.59 25.03 9.27
N ASN A 287 4.41 25.08 9.87
CA ASN A 287 3.37 26.10 9.62
C ASN A 287 2.95 26.21 8.13
N GLY A 288 2.83 25.06 7.47
CA GLY A 288 2.46 24.92 6.08
C GLY A 288 3.65 24.74 5.14
N ILE A 289 3.39 24.01 4.05
CA ILE A 289 4.38 23.63 3.04
C ILE A 289 3.90 24.04 1.66
N ARG A 290 4.76 24.72 0.88
CA ARG A 290 4.46 25.17 -0.49
C ARG A 290 5.16 24.34 -1.58
N SER A 291 6.27 23.68 -1.25
CA SER A 291 7.02 22.82 -2.17
C SER A 291 7.76 21.74 -1.40
N SER A 292 7.94 20.59 -2.01
CA SER A 292 8.71 19.48 -1.42
C SER A 292 9.46 18.70 -2.49
N ALA A 293 10.52 18.02 -2.07
CA ALA A 293 11.24 17.03 -2.87
C ALA A 293 11.56 15.79 -2.04
N ALA A 294 11.66 14.65 -2.70
CA ALA A 294 12.01 13.38 -2.08
C ALA A 294 13.21 12.75 -2.79
N VAL A 295 14.12 12.15 -2.04
CA VAL A 295 15.28 11.41 -2.58
C VAL A 295 15.49 10.14 -1.78
N GLY A 296 15.40 8.99 -2.44
CA GLY A 296 15.73 7.69 -1.85
C GLY A 296 17.24 7.47 -1.83
N MET A 297 17.81 7.18 -0.66
CA MET A 297 19.23 6.89 -0.50
C MET A 297 19.40 5.77 0.52
N ASN A 298 20.04 4.67 0.11
CA ASN A 298 20.32 3.53 1.00
C ASN A 298 19.11 3.03 1.80
N GLY A 299 17.96 2.92 1.13
CA GLY A 299 16.69 2.52 1.76
C GLY A 299 15.97 3.62 2.56
N ASP A 300 16.66 4.67 2.95
CA ASP A 300 16.09 5.85 3.60
C ASP A 300 15.46 6.81 2.57
N THR A 301 14.53 7.63 3.00
CA THR A 301 13.93 8.71 2.18
C THR A 301 14.30 10.06 2.78
N HIS A 302 15.12 10.83 2.08
CA HIS A 302 15.40 12.22 2.38
C HIS A 302 14.25 13.09 1.86
N VAL A 303 13.71 13.93 2.74
CA VAL A 303 12.59 14.83 2.43
C VAL A 303 13.03 16.27 2.64
N LEU A 304 12.85 17.06 1.60
CA LEU A 304 13.03 18.50 1.63
C LEU A 304 11.67 19.19 1.58
N ALA A 305 11.47 20.18 2.42
CA ALA A 305 10.22 20.94 2.49
C ALA A 305 10.50 22.45 2.54
N VAL A 306 9.83 23.19 1.68
CA VAL A 306 9.78 24.65 1.70
C VAL A 306 8.56 25.08 2.48
N SER A 307 8.73 25.74 3.61
CA SER A 307 7.62 26.26 4.41
C SER A 307 6.91 27.44 3.73
N ASN A 308 5.69 27.75 4.14
CA ASN A 308 4.98 28.93 3.68
C ASN A 308 5.70 30.25 4.05
N SER A 309 6.51 30.23 5.11
CA SER A 309 7.38 31.37 5.50
C SER A 309 8.67 31.48 4.67
N GLY A 310 8.94 30.55 3.76
CA GLY A 310 10.10 30.57 2.87
C GLY A 310 11.35 29.89 3.41
N GLY A 311 11.30 29.22 4.58
CA GLY A 311 12.40 28.39 5.11
C GLY A 311 12.54 27.08 4.34
N LEU A 312 13.76 26.53 4.26
CA LEU A 312 14.04 25.21 3.71
C LEU A 312 14.42 24.25 4.84
N PHE A 313 13.70 23.16 4.91
CA PHE A 313 13.85 22.15 5.94
C PHE A 313 14.14 20.76 5.33
N HIS A 314 14.89 19.95 6.09
CA HIS A 314 15.26 18.60 5.70
C HIS A 314 14.97 17.62 6.84
N THR A 315 14.39 16.47 6.51
CA THR A 315 14.25 15.32 7.41
C THR A 315 14.52 14.02 6.67
N VAL A 316 14.67 12.93 7.41
CA VAL A 316 14.89 11.58 6.86
C VAL A 316 13.87 10.62 7.45
N ARG A 317 13.15 9.93 6.57
CA ARG A 317 12.41 8.72 6.92
C ARG A 317 13.35 7.54 6.77
N LYS A 318 13.61 6.84 7.86
CA LYS A 318 14.44 5.65 7.85
C LYS A 318 13.76 4.47 7.18
N GLN A 319 14.56 3.50 6.75
CA GLN A 319 14.10 2.24 6.15
C GLN A 319 13.09 1.50 7.05
N ASP A 320 13.25 1.57 8.38
CA ASP A 320 12.35 0.97 9.37
C ASP A 320 11.02 1.74 9.56
N GLY A 321 10.83 2.86 8.86
CA GLY A 321 9.65 3.71 8.92
C GLY A 321 9.70 4.82 9.96
N THR A 322 10.76 4.92 10.77
CA THR A 322 10.95 6.02 11.73
C THR A 322 11.34 7.32 11.04
N TRP A 323 11.01 8.46 11.67
CA TRP A 323 11.29 9.79 11.14
C TRP A 323 12.24 10.55 12.06
N GLY A 324 13.20 11.27 11.44
CA GLY A 324 13.93 12.34 12.09
C GLY A 324 13.08 13.62 12.20
N THR A 325 13.48 14.54 13.05
CA THR A 325 12.88 15.88 13.09
C THR A 325 13.36 16.73 11.92
N PHE A 326 12.53 17.70 11.48
CA PHE A 326 12.95 18.69 10.49
C PHE A 326 14.10 19.55 11.01
N GLY A 327 15.23 19.57 10.29
CA GLY A 327 16.36 20.45 10.50
C GLY A 327 16.32 21.64 9.54
N ASP A 328 16.66 22.82 10.00
CA ASP A 328 16.76 24.04 9.18
C ASP A 328 18.03 23.99 8.32
N VAL A 329 17.85 23.89 6.99
CA VAL A 329 18.96 23.88 6.02
C VAL A 329 19.65 25.24 5.94
N PHE A 330 18.92 26.33 6.10
CA PHE A 330 19.48 27.68 6.03
C PHE A 330 20.48 27.98 7.14
N SER A 331 20.32 27.36 8.30
CA SER A 331 21.29 27.47 9.40
C SER A 331 22.71 27.00 9.02
N GLN A 332 22.81 26.07 8.04
CA GLN A 332 24.07 25.50 7.58
C GLN A 332 24.48 25.99 6.19
N ALA A 333 23.52 26.06 5.24
CA ALA A 333 23.79 26.33 3.82
C ALA A 333 23.73 27.83 3.43
N ALA A 334 23.42 28.72 4.34
CA ALA A 334 23.06 30.14 4.19
C ALA A 334 21.61 30.35 3.68
N THR A 335 21.04 31.51 4.07
CA THR A 335 19.68 31.89 3.74
C THR A 335 19.57 32.35 2.29
N LEU A 336 18.51 31.95 1.62
CA LEU A 336 18.06 32.50 0.33
C LEU A 336 16.90 33.46 0.56
N GLY A 337 16.61 34.28 -0.45
CA GLY A 337 15.46 35.18 -0.45
C GLY A 337 14.12 34.47 -0.58
N ASN A 338 13.21 34.94 -1.45
CA ASN A 338 11.90 34.34 -1.65
C ASN A 338 12.01 32.93 -2.29
N LEU A 339 12.18 31.90 -1.47
CA LEU A 339 12.28 30.51 -1.91
C LEU A 339 10.89 30.00 -2.30
N THR A 340 10.70 29.61 -3.56
CA THR A 340 9.42 29.21 -4.12
C THR A 340 9.32 27.71 -4.38
N GLN A 341 10.44 27.04 -4.74
CA GLN A 341 10.41 25.64 -5.14
C GLN A 341 11.75 24.97 -4.83
N VAL A 342 11.72 23.67 -4.55
CA VAL A 342 12.88 22.81 -4.37
C VAL A 342 12.77 21.57 -5.26
N SER A 343 13.91 21.16 -5.82
CA SER A 343 14.08 19.86 -6.48
C SER A 343 15.36 19.21 -5.99
N ALA A 344 15.41 17.89 -5.90
CA ALA A 344 16.56 17.19 -5.38
C ALA A 344 16.74 15.81 -6.02
N THR A 345 17.99 15.37 -6.08
CA THR A 345 18.39 14.00 -6.44
C THR A 345 19.71 13.68 -5.74
N ASN A 346 20.14 12.43 -5.77
CA ASN A 346 21.46 12.06 -5.28
C ASN A 346 22.41 11.72 -6.43
N THR A 347 23.70 11.97 -6.23
CA THR A 347 24.76 11.36 -7.03
C THR A 347 25.69 10.61 -6.08
N GLY A 348 25.71 9.28 -6.17
CA GLY A 348 26.34 8.46 -5.15
C GLY A 348 25.66 8.67 -3.78
N TRP A 349 26.45 9.05 -2.78
CA TRP A 349 25.99 9.28 -1.40
C TRP A 349 25.71 10.75 -1.07
N ASP A 350 25.89 11.64 -2.03
CA ASP A 350 25.66 13.08 -1.85
C ASP A 350 24.25 13.46 -2.32
N LEU A 351 23.53 14.22 -1.48
CA LEU A 351 22.22 14.78 -1.80
C LEU A 351 22.41 16.16 -2.45
N HIS A 352 22.07 16.26 -3.71
CA HIS A 352 22.08 17.51 -4.47
C HIS A 352 20.71 18.18 -4.43
N VAL A 353 20.69 19.45 -4.10
CA VAL A 353 19.46 20.26 -3.97
C VAL A 353 19.55 21.49 -4.86
N ILE A 354 18.52 21.67 -5.69
CA ILE A 354 18.30 22.90 -6.46
C ILE A 354 17.13 23.65 -5.82
N ALA A 355 17.40 24.86 -5.37
CA ALA A 355 16.42 25.78 -4.79
C ALA A 355 16.13 26.92 -5.76
N VAL A 356 14.86 27.21 -6.01
CA VAL A 356 14.43 28.35 -6.83
C VAL A 356 14.02 29.48 -5.90
N ALA A 357 14.77 30.57 -5.93
CA ALA A 357 14.55 31.75 -5.08
C ALA A 357 14.82 33.03 -5.87
N ASP A 358 13.99 34.06 -5.70
CA ASP A 358 14.12 35.37 -6.36
C ASP A 358 14.35 35.27 -7.88
N GLY A 359 13.69 34.33 -8.56
CA GLY A 359 13.83 34.11 -9.99
C GLY A 359 15.18 33.51 -10.42
N LYS A 360 15.96 32.96 -9.51
CA LYS A 360 17.24 32.30 -9.73
C LYS A 360 17.22 30.87 -9.24
N ALA A 361 18.18 30.06 -9.72
CA ALA A 361 18.42 28.70 -9.27
C ALA A 361 19.71 28.62 -8.47
N PHE A 362 19.64 28.04 -7.27
CA PHE A 362 20.77 27.85 -6.37
C PHE A 362 21.00 26.39 -6.12
N HIS A 363 22.27 25.98 -6.10
CA HIS A 363 22.67 24.60 -5.83
C HIS A 363 23.40 24.50 -4.50
N THR A 364 23.05 23.50 -3.71
CA THR A 364 23.80 23.05 -2.52
C THR A 364 23.90 21.52 -2.51
N VAL A 365 24.86 21.02 -1.75
CA VAL A 365 25.09 19.59 -1.55
C VAL A 365 25.08 19.28 -0.06
N ARG A 366 24.36 18.23 0.32
CA ARG A 366 24.54 17.58 1.61
C ARG A 366 25.38 16.33 1.37
N THR A 367 26.57 16.32 1.94
CA THR A 367 27.52 15.21 1.81
C THR A 367 27.09 13.98 2.61
N ALA A 368 27.68 12.82 2.33
CA ALA A 368 27.36 11.56 3.01
C ALA A 368 27.52 11.63 4.54
N ASP A 369 28.45 12.45 5.06
CA ASP A 369 28.65 12.71 6.49
C ASP A 369 27.68 13.74 7.09
N GLY A 370 26.76 14.25 6.26
CA GLY A 370 25.67 15.12 6.71
C GLY A 370 25.94 16.62 6.67
N GLN A 371 27.07 17.06 6.13
CA GLN A 371 27.44 18.48 6.05
C GLN A 371 26.81 19.15 4.83
N TRP A 372 26.36 20.39 5.00
CA TRP A 372 25.79 21.19 3.90
C TRP A 372 26.82 22.17 3.34
N SER A 373 26.96 22.21 2.01
CA SER A 373 27.70 23.27 1.34
C SER A 373 26.88 24.56 1.32
N LYS A 374 27.54 25.73 1.14
CA LYS A 374 26.83 26.99 0.89
C LYS A 374 26.13 26.95 -0.46
N PHE A 375 24.97 27.60 -0.57
CA PHE A 375 24.29 27.79 -1.83
C PHE A 375 25.15 28.57 -2.83
N LYS A 376 25.19 28.08 -4.07
CA LYS A 376 25.83 28.74 -5.22
C LYS A 376 24.77 29.01 -6.29
N ASP A 377 24.71 30.25 -6.78
CA ASP A 377 23.90 30.63 -7.93
C ASP A 377 24.43 29.88 -9.17
N ILE A 378 23.57 29.08 -9.81
CA ILE A 378 23.87 28.33 -11.03
C ILE A 378 23.11 28.88 -12.24
N SER A 379 22.19 29.83 -12.04
CA SER A 379 21.54 30.54 -13.13
C SER A 379 22.57 31.51 -13.76
N SER A 380 23.03 31.21 -14.97
CA SER A 380 23.87 32.14 -15.72
C SER A 380 23.03 33.19 -16.44
N GLY A 381 23.65 34.28 -16.91
CA GLY A 381 22.96 35.38 -17.58
C GLY A 381 22.07 35.01 -18.78
N SER A 382 22.11 33.76 -19.26
CA SER A 382 21.21 33.22 -20.30
C SER A 382 19.91 32.61 -19.76
N VAL A 383 19.79 32.38 -18.41
CA VAL A 383 18.60 31.75 -17.78
C VAL A 383 18.22 32.60 -16.56
N GLY A 384 17.39 33.63 -16.78
CA GLY A 384 16.80 34.46 -15.72
C GLY A 384 15.31 34.16 -15.52
N ASN A 385 14.71 34.69 -14.45
CA ASN A 385 13.31 34.49 -14.11
C ASN A 385 12.91 33.01 -14.04
N VAL A 386 13.74 32.22 -13.31
CA VAL A 386 13.50 30.80 -13.09
C VAL A 386 12.25 30.62 -12.24
N THR A 387 11.31 29.79 -12.71
CA THR A 387 10.03 29.51 -12.03
C THR A 387 9.95 28.09 -11.48
N ALA A 388 10.70 27.16 -12.07
CA ALA A 388 10.73 25.76 -11.61
C ALA A 388 12.07 25.09 -11.96
N ALA A 389 12.40 24.03 -11.22
CA ALA A 389 13.55 23.17 -11.46
C ALA A 389 13.17 21.69 -11.35
N ALA A 390 13.85 20.84 -12.12
CA ALA A 390 13.79 19.40 -12.00
C ALA A 390 15.21 18.82 -12.05
N THR A 391 15.43 17.73 -11.30
CA THR A 391 16.74 17.09 -11.16
C THR A 391 16.66 15.59 -11.40
N ALA A 392 17.69 15.05 -12.03
CA ALA A 392 17.89 13.62 -12.20
C ALA A 392 19.37 13.27 -12.06
N SER A 393 19.68 12.01 -11.77
CA SER A 393 21.06 11.50 -11.76
C SER A 393 21.22 10.47 -12.86
N VAL A 394 22.26 10.64 -13.69
CA VAL A 394 22.61 9.68 -14.74
C VAL A 394 24.10 9.42 -14.67
N ARG A 395 24.51 8.19 -14.42
CA ARG A 395 25.94 7.77 -14.28
C ARG A 395 26.75 8.65 -13.32
N GLY A 396 26.12 9.11 -12.21
CA GLY A 396 26.77 9.97 -11.23
C GLY A 396 26.85 11.45 -11.62
N GLU A 397 26.38 11.84 -12.80
CA GLU A 397 26.21 13.24 -13.18
C GLU A 397 24.85 13.78 -12.74
N LEU A 398 24.83 15.02 -12.25
CA LEU A 398 23.58 15.73 -11.91
C LEU A 398 23.04 16.41 -13.18
N GLN A 399 21.89 15.95 -13.63
CA GLN A 399 21.12 16.56 -14.72
C GLN A 399 20.14 17.58 -14.09
N VAL A 400 20.13 18.81 -14.57
CA VAL A 400 19.25 19.87 -14.07
C VAL A 400 18.49 20.50 -15.24
N ALA A 401 17.17 20.57 -15.13
CA ALA A 401 16.34 21.37 -16.01
C ALA A 401 15.74 22.54 -15.23
N LEU A 402 15.82 23.75 -15.76
CA LEU A 402 15.22 24.98 -15.24
C LEU A 402 14.14 25.46 -16.19
N VAL A 403 12.99 25.88 -15.64
CA VAL A 403 11.94 26.56 -16.42
C VAL A 403 12.11 28.06 -16.29
N SER A 404 12.25 28.74 -17.41
CA SER A 404 12.35 30.18 -17.51
C SER A 404 11.55 30.68 -18.71
N GLY A 405 10.64 31.64 -18.52
CA GLY A 405 9.77 32.15 -19.56
C GLY A 405 8.94 31.08 -20.27
N GLY A 406 8.51 30.04 -19.52
CA GLY A 406 7.77 28.88 -20.05
C GLY A 406 8.59 27.93 -20.91
N LYS A 407 9.92 28.04 -20.95
CA LYS A 407 10.83 27.15 -21.68
C LYS A 407 11.74 26.40 -20.73
N ALA A 408 12.09 25.16 -21.06
CA ALA A 408 13.07 24.38 -20.33
C ALA A 408 14.49 24.63 -20.84
N TYR A 409 15.42 24.83 -19.92
CA TYR A 409 16.85 24.90 -20.15
C TYR A 409 17.53 23.80 -19.36
N HIS A 410 18.46 23.09 -19.98
CA HIS A 410 19.13 21.94 -19.38
C HIS A 410 20.63 22.21 -19.23
N SER A 411 21.18 21.77 -18.11
CA SER A 411 22.63 21.73 -17.84
C SER A 411 23.00 20.49 -17.04
N ILE A 412 24.29 20.18 -17.00
CA ILE A 412 24.84 19.04 -16.29
C ILE A 412 25.94 19.52 -15.35
N ARG A 413 25.89 19.05 -14.11
CA ARG A 413 27.05 19.06 -13.24
C ARG A 413 27.74 17.70 -13.36
N GLN A 414 28.92 17.71 -13.95
CA GLN A 414 29.73 16.52 -14.16
C GLN A 414 30.28 15.95 -12.83
N THR A 415 30.75 14.71 -12.86
CA THR A 415 31.34 14.04 -11.69
C THR A 415 32.55 14.76 -11.10
N ASN A 416 33.29 15.53 -11.90
CA ASN A 416 34.40 16.38 -11.46
C ASN A 416 33.95 17.70 -10.79
N GLY A 417 32.64 17.95 -10.73
CA GLY A 417 32.05 19.15 -10.12
C GLY A 417 31.83 20.33 -11.06
N ASN A 418 32.27 20.25 -12.32
CA ASN A 418 32.09 21.33 -13.30
C ASN A 418 30.68 21.33 -13.89
N TRP A 419 30.18 22.54 -14.17
CA TRP A 419 28.92 22.73 -14.86
C TRP A 419 29.13 22.94 -16.36
N LEU A 420 28.28 22.31 -17.18
CA LEU A 420 28.17 22.62 -18.60
C LEU A 420 27.31 23.86 -18.81
N GLY A 421 27.35 24.43 -20.01
CA GLY A 421 26.48 25.54 -20.38
C GLY A 421 24.98 25.13 -20.44
N TRP A 422 24.10 26.09 -20.27
CA TRP A 422 22.67 25.91 -20.39
C TRP A 422 22.22 25.81 -21.85
N GLY A 423 21.56 24.72 -22.22
CA GLY A 423 20.97 24.49 -23.54
C GLY A 423 19.44 24.60 -23.50
N ASN A 424 18.84 25.23 -24.50
CA ASN A 424 17.39 25.27 -24.65
C ASN A 424 16.87 23.91 -25.14
N VAL A 425 16.07 23.23 -24.31
CA VAL A 425 15.56 21.89 -24.61
C VAL A 425 14.68 21.85 -25.85
N ALA A 426 13.91 22.92 -26.10
CA ALA A 426 13.04 22.99 -27.28
C ALA A 426 13.82 22.95 -28.62
N GLN A 427 15.08 23.38 -28.64
CA GLN A 427 15.94 23.28 -29.84
C GLN A 427 16.36 21.84 -30.14
N ALA A 428 16.44 20.99 -29.10
CA ALA A 428 16.88 19.61 -29.24
C ALA A 428 15.71 18.60 -29.29
N ALA A 429 14.63 18.85 -28.56
CA ALA A 429 13.50 17.91 -28.38
C ALA A 429 12.18 18.39 -28.99
N GLY A 430 12.13 19.62 -29.55
CA GLY A 430 10.91 20.21 -30.11
C GLY A 430 10.17 21.12 -29.14
N ASN A 431 9.32 21.98 -29.68
CA ASN A 431 8.52 22.95 -28.91
C ASN A 431 7.19 22.34 -28.48
N THR A 432 6.82 22.51 -27.21
CA THR A 432 5.59 21.95 -26.61
C THR A 432 4.61 23.01 -26.11
N GLY A 433 4.95 24.28 -26.24
CA GLY A 433 4.20 25.37 -25.60
C GLY A 433 4.73 25.72 -24.20
N PRO A 434 4.07 26.66 -23.50
CA PRO A 434 4.54 27.15 -22.20
C PRO A 434 4.46 26.07 -21.13
N ILE A 435 5.59 25.79 -20.45
CA ILE A 435 5.71 24.80 -19.39
C ILE A 435 5.18 25.38 -18.08
N SER A 436 4.24 24.69 -17.45
CA SER A 436 3.66 25.02 -16.15
C SER A 436 4.15 24.12 -15.01
N ALA A 437 4.60 22.89 -15.30
CA ALA A 437 5.20 21.96 -14.34
C ALA A 437 6.25 21.09 -15.01
N ILE A 438 7.27 20.68 -14.25
CA ILE A 438 8.36 19.82 -14.73
C ILE A 438 8.81 18.86 -13.63
N SER A 439 9.14 17.62 -14.01
CA SER A 439 9.83 16.64 -13.18
C SER A 439 10.83 15.84 -14.00
N ALA A 440 11.82 15.25 -13.33
CA ALA A 440 12.82 14.44 -14.00
C ALA A 440 13.17 13.19 -13.18
N ALA A 441 13.62 12.13 -13.88
CA ALA A 441 14.11 10.89 -13.30
C ALA A 441 15.26 10.33 -14.15
N GLY A 442 16.28 9.78 -13.49
CA GLY A 442 17.39 9.10 -14.18
C GLY A 442 17.21 7.59 -14.15
N SER A 443 17.22 6.92 -15.29
CA SER A 443 17.16 5.47 -15.42
C SER A 443 18.25 4.97 -16.37
N GLY A 444 19.20 4.21 -15.83
CA GLY A 444 20.35 3.74 -16.63
C GLY A 444 21.13 4.90 -17.24
N ASP A 445 21.17 4.97 -18.58
CA ASP A 445 21.85 6.00 -19.36
C ASP A 445 20.93 7.14 -19.81
N GLU A 446 19.72 7.18 -19.31
CA GLU A 446 18.67 8.09 -19.75
C GLU A 446 18.23 9.05 -18.63
N ALA A 447 18.14 10.35 -18.94
CA ALA A 447 17.41 11.31 -18.14
C ALA A 447 16.02 11.51 -18.77
N HIS A 448 14.99 11.15 -18.05
CA HIS A 448 13.59 11.31 -18.45
C HIS A 448 13.05 12.61 -17.90
N PHE A 449 12.39 13.41 -18.75
CA PHE A 449 11.72 14.64 -18.35
C PHE A 449 10.24 14.53 -18.67
N VAL A 450 9.41 14.81 -17.68
CA VAL A 450 7.96 14.90 -17.81
C VAL A 450 7.56 16.33 -17.55
N ILE A 451 6.81 16.94 -18.46
CA ILE A 451 6.35 18.32 -18.38
C ILE A 451 4.84 18.41 -18.54
N ALA A 452 4.24 19.40 -17.89
CA ALA A 452 2.90 19.88 -18.21
C ALA A 452 2.99 21.23 -18.91
N THR A 453 2.19 21.45 -19.95
CA THR A 453 2.13 22.68 -20.74
C THR A 453 0.71 23.21 -20.83
N ASP A 454 0.55 24.43 -21.33
CA ASP A 454 -0.76 25.05 -21.53
C ASP A 454 -1.61 25.04 -20.24
N ASN A 455 -1.00 25.49 -19.13
CA ASN A 455 -1.59 25.47 -17.79
C ASN A 455 -2.05 24.07 -17.33
N GLY A 456 -1.30 23.04 -17.75
CA GLY A 456 -1.56 21.65 -17.38
C GLY A 456 -2.47 20.88 -18.34
N ALA A 457 -2.98 21.50 -19.39
CA ALA A 457 -3.90 20.84 -20.34
C ALA A 457 -3.24 19.74 -21.16
N ARG A 458 -1.91 19.80 -21.34
CA ARG A 458 -1.15 18.79 -22.08
C ARG A 458 0.05 18.33 -21.26
N GLN A 459 0.39 17.04 -21.35
CA GLN A 459 1.56 16.45 -20.70
C GLN A 459 2.44 15.83 -21.77
N HIS A 460 3.76 15.99 -21.61
CA HIS A 460 4.74 15.47 -22.54
C HIS A 460 5.90 14.77 -21.81
N HIS A 461 6.52 13.85 -22.48
CA HIS A 461 7.71 13.12 -22.04
C HIS A 461 8.81 13.20 -23.09
N THR A 462 10.04 13.40 -22.67
CA THR A 462 11.24 13.30 -23.51
C THR A 462 12.37 12.63 -22.75
N ILE A 463 13.37 12.17 -23.49
CA ILE A 463 14.54 11.49 -22.97
C ILE A 463 15.78 12.21 -23.47
N ARG A 464 16.71 12.48 -22.55
CA ARG A 464 18.08 12.83 -22.87
C ARG A 464 18.97 11.61 -22.63
N ASN A 465 19.59 11.12 -23.67
CA ASN A 465 20.57 10.03 -23.59
C ASN A 465 21.91 10.54 -23.05
N PHE A 466 22.69 9.67 -22.40
CA PHE A 466 24.02 10.02 -21.86
C PHE A 466 24.98 10.54 -22.95
N ASN A 467 24.86 10.07 -24.19
CA ASN A 467 25.65 10.56 -25.32
C ASN A 467 25.29 11.99 -25.79
N GLY A 468 24.34 12.64 -25.12
CA GLY A 468 23.93 14.02 -25.42
C GLY A 468 22.75 14.16 -26.39
N THR A 469 22.27 13.09 -26.99
CA THR A 469 21.11 13.14 -27.92
C THR A 469 19.80 13.24 -27.15
N TRP A 470 18.78 13.85 -27.76
CA TRP A 470 17.45 13.98 -27.23
C TRP A 470 16.43 13.25 -28.11
N ALA A 471 15.49 12.59 -27.50
CA ALA A 471 14.28 12.16 -28.18
C ALA A 471 13.31 13.36 -28.34
N PRO A 472 12.53 13.43 -29.41
CA PRO A 472 11.46 14.43 -29.51
C PRO A 472 10.47 14.29 -28.34
N PHE A 473 9.85 15.40 -27.92
CA PHE A 473 8.76 15.34 -26.97
C PHE A 473 7.59 14.52 -27.53
N GLY A 474 7.21 13.46 -26.83
CA GLY A 474 5.99 12.68 -27.05
C GLY A 474 4.87 13.18 -26.14
N GLU A 475 3.68 13.42 -26.68
CA GLU A 475 2.51 13.75 -25.86
C GLU A 475 2.00 12.51 -25.13
N LEU A 476 1.66 12.65 -23.84
CA LEU A 476 1.16 11.55 -23.00
C LEU A 476 -0.36 11.40 -23.02
N LYS A 477 -1.05 12.02 -23.97
CA LYS A 477 -2.51 11.97 -24.07
C LYS A 477 -3.03 10.53 -24.24
N ASP A 478 -2.36 9.72 -25.06
CA ASP A 478 -2.75 8.32 -25.28
C ASP A 478 -2.47 7.43 -24.06
N VAL A 479 -1.61 7.89 -23.15
CA VAL A 479 -1.28 7.19 -21.89
C VAL A 479 -2.19 7.66 -20.76
N LEU A 480 -2.28 8.97 -20.51
CA LEU A 480 -2.97 9.57 -19.36
C LEU A 480 -4.44 9.91 -19.63
N GLY A 481 -4.86 9.88 -20.90
CA GLY A 481 -6.15 10.43 -21.33
C GLY A 481 -6.15 11.96 -21.31
N THR A 482 -7.34 12.56 -21.40
CA THR A 482 -7.51 14.00 -21.32
C THR A 482 -7.64 14.42 -19.86
N VAL A 483 -6.57 14.94 -19.28
CA VAL A 483 -6.50 15.43 -17.89
C VAL A 483 -5.84 16.79 -17.84
N THR A 484 -6.24 17.63 -16.87
CA THR A 484 -5.54 18.88 -16.56
C THR A 484 -4.64 18.65 -15.35
N ALA A 485 -3.32 18.70 -15.57
CA ALA A 485 -2.32 18.45 -14.52
C ALA A 485 -2.07 19.71 -13.69
N LYS A 486 -2.13 19.60 -12.37
CA LYS A 486 -1.63 20.60 -11.41
C LYS A 486 -0.13 20.42 -11.15
N SER A 487 0.30 19.17 -11.04
CA SER A 487 1.71 18.81 -10.91
C SER A 487 2.01 17.49 -11.61
N VAL A 488 3.28 17.31 -11.95
CA VAL A 488 3.81 16.06 -12.52
C VAL A 488 4.98 15.60 -11.66
N SER A 489 5.15 14.29 -11.49
CA SER A 489 6.30 13.70 -10.82
C SER A 489 6.77 12.46 -11.57
N ALA A 490 8.08 12.27 -11.62
CA ALA A 490 8.73 11.10 -12.21
C ALA A 490 9.73 10.50 -11.23
N ALA A 491 9.81 9.17 -11.19
CA ALA A 491 10.79 8.42 -10.41
C ALA A 491 11.24 7.18 -11.18
N ALA A 492 12.53 6.91 -11.21
CA ALA A 492 13.06 5.67 -11.79
C ALA A 492 13.14 4.58 -10.72
N VAL A 493 12.38 3.52 -10.88
CA VAL A 493 12.23 2.44 -9.91
C VAL A 493 12.53 1.13 -10.60
N ASN A 494 13.59 0.43 -10.17
CA ASN A 494 13.99 -0.86 -10.74
C ASN A 494 14.18 -0.84 -12.28
N GLY A 495 14.78 0.22 -12.82
CA GLY A 495 15.00 0.36 -14.27
C GLY A 495 13.78 0.81 -15.08
N GLU A 496 12.63 1.02 -14.45
CA GLU A 496 11.41 1.54 -15.05
C GLU A 496 11.15 2.98 -14.60
N VAL A 497 10.40 3.75 -15.38
CA VAL A 497 10.06 5.13 -15.04
C VAL A 497 8.59 5.22 -14.64
N GLN A 498 8.34 5.48 -13.39
CA GLN A 498 7.01 5.76 -12.86
C GLN A 498 6.69 7.24 -13.01
N VAL A 499 5.51 7.54 -13.49
CA VAL A 499 4.99 8.90 -13.65
C VAL A 499 3.68 9.03 -12.90
N ALA A 500 3.55 10.09 -12.12
CA ALA A 500 2.30 10.44 -11.49
C ALA A 500 1.92 11.89 -11.78
N VAL A 501 0.61 12.12 -11.89
CA VAL A 501 0.03 13.42 -12.20
C VAL A 501 -1.05 13.72 -11.18
N THR A 502 -0.96 14.88 -10.52
CA THR A 502 -2.05 15.42 -9.73
C THR A 502 -2.97 16.22 -10.65
N THR A 503 -4.24 15.88 -10.68
CA THR A 503 -5.20 16.46 -11.62
C THR A 503 -6.00 17.62 -11.01
N ALA A 504 -6.58 18.47 -11.85
CA ALA A 504 -7.39 19.62 -11.42
C ALA A 504 -8.66 19.17 -10.65
N ASP A 505 -9.20 18.00 -10.95
CA ASP A 505 -10.36 17.40 -10.26
C ASP A 505 -9.99 16.66 -8.96
N GLY A 506 -8.74 16.78 -8.50
CA GLY A 506 -8.33 16.29 -7.18
C GLY A 506 -7.97 14.80 -7.14
N LYS A 507 -7.60 14.19 -8.25
CA LYS A 507 -7.08 12.82 -8.31
C LYS A 507 -5.56 12.81 -8.46
N VAL A 508 -4.95 11.66 -8.15
CA VAL A 508 -3.59 11.33 -8.57
C VAL A 508 -3.69 10.12 -9.49
N LEU A 509 -3.20 10.27 -10.72
CA LEU A 509 -3.03 9.17 -11.67
C LEU A 509 -1.58 8.72 -11.68
N HIS A 510 -1.36 7.43 -11.71
CA HIS A 510 -0.03 6.81 -11.75
C HIS A 510 0.05 5.85 -12.94
N THR A 511 1.17 5.87 -13.66
CA THR A 511 1.50 4.95 -14.75
C THR A 511 2.99 4.59 -14.70
N THR A 512 3.37 3.51 -15.35
CA THR A 512 4.76 3.04 -15.46
C THR A 512 5.15 2.95 -16.93
N ARG A 513 6.33 3.49 -17.27
CA ARG A 513 7.01 3.27 -18.53
C ARG A 513 8.04 2.17 -18.33
N HIS A 514 7.84 1.05 -18.99
CA HIS A 514 8.72 -0.11 -18.91
C HIS A 514 10.03 0.08 -19.68
N ALA A 515 11.01 -0.78 -19.41
CA ALA A 515 12.31 -0.77 -20.10
C ALA A 515 12.19 -1.01 -21.62
N ASP A 516 11.17 -1.74 -22.06
CA ASP A 516 10.82 -1.94 -23.47
C ASP A 516 10.13 -0.75 -24.13
N ARG A 517 9.95 0.35 -23.36
CA ARG A 517 9.33 1.63 -23.75
C ARG A 517 7.81 1.61 -23.87
N THR A 518 7.14 0.53 -23.50
CA THR A 518 5.67 0.48 -23.36
C THR A 518 5.22 1.22 -22.10
N TRP A 519 3.94 1.58 -22.05
CA TRP A 519 3.32 2.24 -20.92
C TRP A 519 2.16 1.40 -20.36
N ASP A 520 2.05 1.35 -19.04
CA ASP A 520 0.85 0.85 -18.40
C ASP A 520 -0.33 1.80 -18.61
N SER A 521 -1.54 1.25 -18.58
CA SER A 521 -2.74 2.09 -18.42
C SER A 521 -2.68 2.84 -17.09
N PRO A 522 -3.06 4.13 -17.06
CA PRO A 522 -3.00 4.91 -15.82
C PRO A 522 -4.01 4.40 -14.80
N ALA A 523 -3.59 4.26 -13.57
CA ALA A 523 -4.42 3.86 -12.46
C ALA A 523 -4.56 5.00 -11.43
N PRO A 524 -5.76 5.21 -10.85
CA PRO A 524 -5.90 6.15 -9.75
C PRO A 524 -5.17 5.63 -8.51
N VAL A 525 -4.42 6.52 -7.85
CA VAL A 525 -3.82 6.24 -6.54
C VAL A 525 -4.90 6.36 -5.47
N ALA A 526 -5.00 5.37 -4.60
CA ALA A 526 -5.87 5.44 -3.44
C ALA A 526 -5.32 6.47 -2.44
N LEU A 527 -6.00 7.61 -2.30
CA LEU A 527 -5.56 8.74 -1.47
C LEU A 527 -6.11 8.68 -0.03
N GLN A 528 -6.19 7.48 0.55
CA GLN A 528 -6.63 7.33 1.93
C GLN A 528 -5.66 8.00 2.90
N GLY A 529 -6.21 8.72 3.89
CA GLY A 529 -5.44 9.48 4.87
C GLY A 529 -5.21 10.96 4.50
N LEU A 530 -5.55 11.41 3.28
CA LEU A 530 -5.48 12.83 2.94
C LEU A 530 -6.73 13.59 3.42
N PRO A 531 -6.58 14.74 4.09
CA PRO A 531 -7.70 15.54 4.59
C PRO A 531 -8.36 16.41 3.50
N ALA A 532 -7.65 16.68 2.40
CA ALA A 532 -8.11 17.54 1.31
C ALA A 532 -7.57 17.06 -0.04
N ALA A 533 -8.01 17.70 -1.13
CA ALA A 533 -7.52 17.40 -2.48
C ALA A 533 -5.99 17.52 -2.57
N PRO A 534 -5.32 16.64 -3.35
CA PRO A 534 -3.88 16.66 -3.53
C PRO A 534 -3.43 17.92 -4.28
N GLY A 535 -2.31 18.47 -3.84
CA GLY A 535 -1.60 19.59 -4.48
C GLY A 535 -0.32 19.12 -5.17
N HIS A 536 0.83 19.62 -4.71
CA HIS A 536 2.14 19.22 -5.22
C HIS A 536 2.43 17.73 -4.89
N LEU A 537 3.12 17.06 -5.82
CA LEU A 537 3.51 15.66 -5.71
C LEU A 537 5.00 15.51 -5.99
N ALA A 538 5.71 14.71 -5.18
CA ALA A 538 7.08 14.28 -5.44
C ALA A 538 7.22 12.78 -5.18
N MET A 539 7.89 12.07 -6.09
CA MET A 539 8.17 10.64 -5.97
C MET A 539 9.66 10.35 -5.99
N THR A 540 10.06 9.26 -5.33
CA THR A 540 11.44 8.77 -5.36
C THR A 540 11.48 7.26 -5.14
N PRO A 541 12.46 6.53 -5.75
CA PRO A 541 12.66 5.11 -5.47
C PRO A 541 13.32 4.90 -4.10
N THR A 542 13.01 3.79 -3.44
CA THR A 542 13.81 3.23 -2.34
C THR A 542 13.97 1.73 -2.50
N TRP A 543 15.10 1.21 -2.07
CA TRP A 543 15.41 -0.21 -2.07
C TRP A 543 15.65 -0.71 -0.65
N ASN A 544 14.99 -1.80 -0.30
CA ASN A 544 15.27 -2.55 0.93
C ASN A 544 15.71 -3.97 0.51
N GLY A 545 16.95 -4.29 0.76
CA GLY A 545 17.54 -5.59 0.44
C GLY A 545 18.11 -6.28 1.66
#